data_cc94a8054f8bf54aeb4ed49b79f6b04c
#
_entry.id   cc94a8054f8bf54aeb4ed49b79f6b04c
#
_cell.length_a   1.000
_cell.length_b   1.000
_cell.length_c   1.000
_cell.angle_alpha   90.00
_cell.angle_beta   90.00
_cell.angle_gamma   90.00
#
_symmetry.space_group_name_H-M   'P 1'
#
loop_
_entity.id
_entity.type
_entity.pdbx_description
1 polymer ?
#
loop_
_entity_poly.entity_id
_entity_poly.type
_entity_poly.pdbx_seq_one_letter_code
_entity_poly.pdbx_strand_id
1 'polypeptide(L)'
;MRNYKCLSVSKFVSDGFHIEPIRNDDMYEIMKIRNQQIYHLRQNEPLTKEKQEHYFATTVASLFDLEKPNQLLFSFFENNSFIGYGGLVHINWVDKNAEISFVMKTELENDNFAKYWSNYITLIEKLAFEELNFHKIFTYAYDLRPHLYPVLESCGFNEEARLKEHCLFDSQFKDVVYHAKMNRTISFRKANANDMMLYFNWTNDAFVRENSYQSEPISLENHQNWFYDKIKDASCFMLVFENHIGTPIGQVRIQKRDENTAVIGVSNDVNHRGKGYASKMIQLATAEFLKKNPQTSISAYIKVENKASEKAFKNAGYELDVVLEYEGVLSYHYIKKYANR
;
A
#
# COMPACT_ATOMS: atom_id res chain seq x y z
N MET A 1 3.00 20.88 21.23
CA MET A 1 3.28 20.67 19.80
C MET A 1 2.00 21.00 19.05
N ARG A 2 2.04 21.84 18.00
CA ARG A 2 0.87 22.18 17.19
C ARG A 2 0.55 21.00 16.27
N ASN A 3 -0.72 20.60 16.11
CA ASN A 3 -1.13 19.54 15.22
C ASN A 3 -2.10 20.05 14.15
N TYR A 4 -2.10 19.43 12.97
CA TYR A 4 -3.10 19.69 11.94
C TYR A 4 -4.47 19.18 12.40
N LYS A 5 -5.49 19.99 12.20
CA LYS A 5 -6.86 19.66 12.63
C LYS A 5 -7.39 18.37 11.99
N CYS A 6 -6.95 18.05 10.79
CA CYS A 6 -7.35 16.84 10.05
C CYS A 6 -6.60 15.56 10.46
N LEU A 7 -5.67 15.61 11.42
CA LEU A 7 -4.87 14.46 11.85
C LEU A 7 -5.20 14.05 13.28
N SER A 8 -5.31 12.75 13.52
CA SER A 8 -5.47 12.18 14.86
C SER A 8 -4.15 12.09 15.62
N VAL A 9 -3.02 11.99 14.91
CA VAL A 9 -1.66 11.91 15.46
C VAL A 9 -0.78 13.03 14.90
N SER A 10 0.17 13.50 15.72
CA SER A 10 1.10 14.58 15.34
C SER A 10 2.48 14.10 14.93
N LYS A 11 2.79 12.82 15.09
CA LYS A 11 4.11 12.27 14.85
C LYS A 11 4.03 10.89 14.23
N PHE A 12 4.76 10.68 13.13
CA PHE A 12 4.91 9.37 12.47
C PHE A 12 6.34 8.91 12.63
N VAL A 13 6.55 7.67 13.07
CA VAL A 13 7.86 7.13 13.45
C VAL A 13 8.14 5.83 12.72
N SER A 14 9.41 5.61 12.31
CA SER A 14 9.94 4.36 11.78
C SER A 14 11.45 4.31 11.94
N ASP A 15 11.98 3.26 12.56
CA ASP A 15 13.40 2.89 12.61
C ASP A 15 14.40 4.05 12.91
N GLY A 16 14.11 4.85 13.95
CA GLY A 16 14.92 6.01 14.33
C GLY A 16 14.63 7.29 13.54
N PHE A 17 13.75 7.22 12.54
CA PHE A 17 13.27 8.37 11.76
C PHE A 17 11.88 8.80 12.23
N HIS A 18 11.60 10.09 12.09
CA HIS A 18 10.24 10.58 12.28
C HIS A 18 9.96 11.85 11.46
N ILE A 19 8.67 12.06 11.21
CA ILE A 19 8.15 13.35 10.78
C ILE A 19 7.19 13.89 11.84
N GLU A 20 7.25 15.19 12.03
CA GLU A 20 6.30 15.95 12.85
C GLU A 20 5.91 17.24 12.13
N PRO A 21 4.75 17.84 12.44
CA PRO A 21 4.30 19.07 11.76
C PRO A 21 5.41 20.10 11.72
N ILE A 22 5.53 20.78 10.57
CA ILE A 22 6.59 21.76 10.32
C ILE A 22 6.72 22.75 11.48
N ARG A 23 7.96 22.98 11.95
CA ARG A 23 8.22 23.82 13.12
C ARG A 23 8.75 25.19 12.72
N ASN A 24 8.38 26.19 13.48
CA ASN A 24 8.95 27.54 13.30
C ASN A 24 10.48 27.56 13.54
N ASP A 25 10.99 26.71 14.43
CA ASP A 25 12.43 26.61 14.73
C ASP A 25 13.25 26.16 13.51
N ASP A 26 12.65 25.43 12.59
CA ASP A 26 13.33 24.94 11.39
C ASP A 26 13.26 25.93 10.20
N MET A 27 12.52 27.03 10.35
CA MET A 27 12.16 27.97 9.29
C MET A 27 13.37 28.48 8.49
N TYR A 28 14.43 28.89 9.18
CA TYR A 28 15.62 29.46 8.53
C TYR A 28 16.53 28.40 7.91
N GLU A 29 16.60 27.21 8.52
CA GLU A 29 17.31 26.08 7.92
C GLU A 29 16.58 25.63 6.63
N ILE A 30 15.27 25.57 6.64
CA ILE A 30 14.45 25.30 5.45
C ILE A 30 14.74 26.34 4.36
N MET A 31 14.78 27.64 4.70
CA MET A 31 15.11 28.71 3.77
C MET A 31 16.51 28.48 3.14
N LYS A 32 17.51 28.18 3.98
CA LYS A 32 18.88 27.91 3.53
C LYS A 32 18.93 26.74 2.56
N ILE A 33 18.33 25.61 2.91
CA ILE A 33 18.28 24.40 2.06
C ILE A 33 17.63 24.72 0.72
N ARG A 34 16.50 25.41 0.72
CA ARG A 34 15.80 25.80 -0.50
C ARG A 34 16.65 26.69 -1.42
N ASN A 35 17.33 27.66 -0.85
CA ASN A 35 18.18 28.57 -1.60
C ASN A 35 19.42 27.87 -2.20
N GLN A 36 19.93 26.86 -1.53
CA GLN A 36 21.03 26.01 -2.05
C GLN A 36 20.58 25.11 -3.21
N GLN A 37 19.32 24.72 -3.23
CA GLN A 37 18.76 23.76 -4.19
C GLN A 37 17.81 24.36 -5.20
N ILE A 38 17.87 25.67 -5.41
CA ILE A 38 16.99 26.42 -6.32
C ILE A 38 16.99 25.87 -7.75
N TYR A 39 18.10 25.23 -8.16
CA TYR A 39 18.31 24.66 -9.49
C TYR A 39 17.33 23.55 -9.89
N HIS A 40 16.62 22.95 -8.93
CA HIS A 40 15.62 21.92 -9.21
C HIS A 40 14.26 22.18 -8.54
N LEU A 41 14.10 23.31 -7.88
CA LEU A 41 12.86 23.72 -7.24
C LEU A 41 12.08 24.68 -8.13
N ARG A 42 10.75 24.75 -7.93
CA ARG A 42 9.89 25.78 -8.55
C ARG A 42 10.08 27.13 -7.82
N GLN A 43 11.31 27.60 -7.76
CA GLN A 43 11.69 28.80 -7.07
C GLN A 43 12.55 29.65 -7.98
N ASN A 44 12.05 30.81 -8.36
CA ASN A 44 12.70 31.68 -9.36
C ASN A 44 13.81 32.57 -8.76
N GLU A 45 13.78 32.81 -7.45
CA GLU A 45 14.73 33.67 -6.75
C GLU A 45 15.00 33.16 -5.33
N PRO A 46 16.15 33.49 -4.72
CA PRO A 46 16.40 33.16 -3.33
C PRO A 46 15.36 33.74 -2.37
N LEU A 47 14.96 32.96 -1.36
CA LEU A 47 14.10 33.44 -0.30
C LEU A 47 14.89 34.39 0.64
N THR A 48 14.26 35.50 1.03
CA THR A 48 14.76 36.36 2.11
C THR A 48 14.14 35.97 3.45
N LYS A 49 14.75 36.42 4.55
CA LYS A 49 14.18 36.19 5.90
C LYS A 49 12.76 36.72 6.01
N GLU A 50 12.49 37.91 5.53
CA GLU A 50 11.17 38.54 5.60
C GLU A 50 10.12 37.75 4.82
N LYS A 51 10.46 37.27 3.61
CA LYS A 51 9.57 36.38 2.83
C LYS A 51 9.29 35.09 3.54
N GLN A 52 10.32 34.49 4.14
CA GLN A 52 10.18 33.22 4.86
C GLN A 52 9.36 33.35 6.14
N GLU A 53 9.61 34.40 6.95
CA GLU A 53 8.83 34.73 8.15
C GLU A 53 7.36 34.98 7.79
N HIS A 54 7.11 35.78 6.76
CA HIS A 54 5.76 36.03 6.28
C HIS A 54 5.04 34.76 5.84
N TYR A 55 5.72 33.88 5.08
CA TYR A 55 5.15 32.60 4.64
C TYR A 55 4.77 31.72 5.84
N PHE A 56 5.63 31.63 6.87
CA PHE A 56 5.34 30.85 8.07
C PHE A 56 4.21 31.48 8.90
N ALA A 57 4.20 32.80 9.05
CA ALA A 57 3.20 33.50 9.85
C ALA A 57 1.80 33.50 9.20
N THR A 58 1.71 33.41 7.88
CA THR A 58 0.44 33.45 7.13
C THR A 58 0.06 32.08 6.58
N THR A 59 0.77 31.59 5.57
CA THR A 59 0.42 30.37 4.84
C THR A 59 0.56 29.14 5.72
N VAL A 60 1.75 28.92 6.30
CA VAL A 60 1.97 27.71 7.14
C VAL A 60 1.05 27.74 8.37
N ALA A 61 0.92 28.89 9.02
CA ALA A 61 0.08 29.01 10.22
C ALA A 61 -1.38 28.67 9.94
N SER A 62 -1.93 29.09 8.81
CA SER A 62 -3.33 28.84 8.44
C SER A 62 -3.64 27.37 8.15
N LEU A 63 -2.66 26.58 7.68
CA LEU A 63 -2.87 25.18 7.33
C LEU A 63 -3.31 24.32 8.53
N PHE A 64 -2.88 24.68 9.72
CA PHE A 64 -3.15 23.91 10.94
C PHE A 64 -4.64 23.92 11.34
N ASP A 65 -5.35 24.97 11.02
CA ASP A 65 -6.73 25.20 11.45
C ASP A 65 -7.77 24.70 10.43
N LEU A 66 -7.31 24.27 9.24
CA LEU A 66 -8.16 23.80 8.16
C LEU A 66 -8.53 22.33 8.33
N GLU A 67 -9.81 21.99 8.08
CA GLU A 67 -10.28 20.60 7.99
C GLU A 67 -9.73 19.88 6.75
N LYS A 68 -9.52 20.60 5.67
CA LYS A 68 -9.03 20.08 4.40
C LYS A 68 -7.98 21.02 3.81
N PRO A 69 -6.79 21.09 4.41
CA PRO A 69 -5.71 21.93 3.88
C PRO A 69 -5.26 21.41 2.50
N ASN A 70 -4.80 22.31 1.64
CA ASN A 70 -4.24 21.96 0.33
C ASN A 70 -2.82 21.38 0.41
N GLN A 71 -2.18 21.49 1.58
CA GLN A 71 -0.88 20.89 1.87
C GLN A 71 -0.73 20.59 3.36
N LEU A 72 0.06 19.57 3.67
CA LEU A 72 0.46 19.14 5.01
C LEU A 72 1.98 19.06 5.03
N LEU A 73 2.63 19.99 5.73
CA LEU A 73 4.09 20.12 5.76
C LEU A 73 4.66 19.56 7.08
N PHE A 74 5.77 18.87 6.98
CA PHE A 74 6.43 18.20 8.09
C PHE A 74 7.93 18.48 8.08
N SER A 75 8.51 18.62 9.27
CA SER A 75 9.95 18.52 9.49
C SER A 75 10.32 17.04 9.64
N PHE A 76 11.42 16.62 9.01
CA PHE A 76 11.91 15.25 9.00
C PHE A 76 13.20 15.12 9.80
N PHE A 77 13.28 14.10 10.64
CA PHE A 77 14.38 13.87 11.59
C PHE A 77 14.91 12.46 11.55
N GLU A 78 16.22 12.33 11.82
CA GLU A 78 16.89 11.11 12.24
C GLU A 78 17.43 11.32 13.66
N ASN A 79 17.03 10.49 14.64
CA ASN A 79 17.49 10.58 16.04
C ASN A 79 17.46 12.02 16.61
N ASN A 80 16.38 12.76 16.37
CA ASN A 80 16.17 14.18 16.72
C ASN A 80 17.05 15.21 15.95
N SER A 81 17.89 14.78 15.01
CA SER A 81 18.61 15.68 14.12
C SER A 81 17.73 16.04 12.93
N PHE A 82 17.53 17.33 12.66
CA PHE A 82 16.79 17.80 11.50
C PHE A 82 17.52 17.41 10.21
N ILE A 83 16.83 16.71 9.32
CA ILE A 83 17.36 16.23 8.04
C ILE A 83 16.83 17.06 6.87
N GLY A 84 15.57 17.46 6.92
CA GLY A 84 14.90 18.17 5.85
C GLY A 84 13.43 18.38 6.15
N TYR A 85 12.68 18.77 5.15
CA TYR A 85 11.24 18.97 5.28
C TYR A 85 10.51 18.62 3.98
N GLY A 86 9.23 18.45 4.09
CA GLY A 86 8.34 18.17 2.96
C GLY A 86 6.95 17.83 3.44
N GLY A 87 6.25 16.96 2.76
CA GLY A 87 4.90 16.53 3.13
C GLY A 87 4.08 16.15 1.93
N LEU A 88 2.78 16.28 2.10
CA LEU A 88 1.80 16.14 1.04
C LEU A 88 1.38 17.52 0.56
N VAL A 89 1.47 17.76 -0.74
CA VAL A 89 1.08 19.02 -1.38
C VAL A 89 0.07 18.75 -2.51
N HIS A 90 -0.57 19.80 -3.02
CA HIS A 90 -1.61 19.67 -4.05
C HIS A 90 -2.67 18.62 -3.69
N ILE A 91 -3.07 18.60 -2.42
CA ILE A 91 -3.96 17.57 -1.89
C ILE A 91 -5.34 17.68 -2.53
N ASN A 92 -5.77 16.61 -3.18
CA ASN A 92 -7.13 16.44 -3.66
C ASN A 92 -7.92 15.54 -2.70
N TRP A 93 -8.72 16.15 -1.84
CA TRP A 93 -9.52 15.48 -0.84
C TRP A 93 -10.70 14.70 -1.41
N VAL A 94 -11.16 15.03 -2.61
CA VAL A 94 -12.25 14.33 -3.30
C VAL A 94 -11.75 13.02 -3.89
N ASP A 95 -10.68 13.09 -4.67
CA ASP A 95 -10.09 11.91 -5.34
C ASP A 95 -9.08 11.18 -4.44
N LYS A 96 -8.85 11.69 -3.23
CA LYS A 96 -7.96 11.12 -2.22
C LYS A 96 -6.56 10.84 -2.76
N ASN A 97 -5.95 11.85 -3.36
CA ASN A 97 -4.57 11.79 -3.82
C ASN A 97 -3.78 13.04 -3.44
N ALA A 98 -2.45 12.94 -3.43
CA ALA A 98 -1.56 14.04 -3.13
C ALA A 98 -0.19 13.87 -3.77
N GLU A 99 0.46 14.98 -4.09
CA GLU A 99 1.87 15.02 -4.48
C GLU A 99 2.76 14.97 -3.23
N ILE A 100 3.83 14.18 -3.31
CA ILE A 100 4.89 14.15 -2.29
C ILE A 100 5.88 15.29 -2.58
N SER A 101 6.14 16.10 -1.58
CA SER A 101 7.23 17.09 -1.58
C SER A 101 8.29 16.68 -0.57
N PHE A 102 9.56 16.75 -0.95
CA PHE A 102 10.67 16.53 -0.04
C PHE A 102 11.94 17.25 -0.48
N VAL A 103 12.55 17.94 0.44
CA VAL A 103 13.87 18.60 0.29
C VAL A 103 14.68 18.29 1.55
N MET A 104 15.84 17.67 1.38
CA MET A 104 16.77 17.38 2.48
C MET A 104 17.94 18.37 2.50
N LYS A 105 18.72 18.38 3.57
CA LYS A 105 19.96 19.13 3.65
C LYS A 105 20.90 18.78 2.51
N THR A 106 21.46 19.80 1.84
CA THR A 106 22.28 19.64 0.64
C THR A 106 23.50 18.74 0.87
N GLU A 107 24.12 18.86 2.04
CA GLU A 107 25.29 18.06 2.43
C GLU A 107 24.98 16.55 2.58
N LEU A 108 23.70 16.18 2.69
CA LEU A 108 23.28 14.79 2.84
C LEU A 108 22.90 14.13 1.49
N GLU A 109 22.79 14.91 0.43
CA GLU A 109 22.36 14.39 -0.88
C GLU A 109 23.38 13.42 -1.51
N ASN A 110 24.67 13.67 -1.36
CA ASN A 110 25.71 12.89 -2.06
C ASN A 110 25.77 11.43 -1.56
N ASP A 111 25.82 11.22 -0.25
CA ASP A 111 26.11 9.90 0.32
C ASP A 111 24.88 9.18 0.89
N ASN A 112 23.81 9.90 1.16
CA ASN A 112 22.67 9.37 1.90
C ASN A 112 21.31 9.55 1.20
N PHE A 113 21.30 9.97 -0.05
CA PHE A 113 20.07 10.28 -0.79
C PHE A 113 19.03 9.16 -0.73
N ALA A 114 19.41 7.94 -1.13
CA ALA A 114 18.51 6.80 -1.13
C ALA A 114 18.01 6.45 0.27
N LYS A 115 18.89 6.49 1.28
CA LYS A 115 18.55 6.25 2.68
C LYS A 115 17.46 7.20 3.17
N TYR A 116 17.66 8.50 2.99
CA TYR A 116 16.71 9.50 3.51
C TYR A 116 15.41 9.52 2.73
N TRP A 117 15.46 9.41 1.41
CA TRP A 117 14.25 9.32 0.59
C TRP A 117 13.41 8.09 0.93
N SER A 118 14.00 6.90 1.06
CA SER A 118 13.27 5.66 1.38
C SER A 118 12.61 5.73 2.76
N ASN A 119 13.32 6.23 3.79
CA ASN A 119 12.75 6.39 5.12
C ASN A 119 11.67 7.47 5.17
N TYR A 120 11.87 8.56 4.45
CA TYR A 120 10.87 9.62 4.32
C TYR A 120 9.60 9.10 3.64
N ILE A 121 9.71 8.37 2.53
CA ILE A 121 8.58 7.74 1.85
C ILE A 121 7.81 6.82 2.79
N THR A 122 8.49 5.99 3.58
CA THR A 122 7.85 5.11 4.57
C THR A 122 6.97 5.89 5.55
N LEU A 123 7.43 7.05 6.01
CA LEU A 123 6.68 7.91 6.93
C LEU A 123 5.51 8.62 6.24
N ILE A 124 5.71 9.07 4.99
CA ILE A 124 4.65 9.67 4.17
C ILE A 124 3.56 8.65 3.82
N GLU A 125 3.92 7.38 3.63
CA GLU A 125 2.93 6.31 3.43
C GLU A 125 2.06 6.10 4.67
N LYS A 126 2.64 6.12 5.87
CA LYS A 126 1.86 6.08 7.11
C LYS A 126 0.89 7.26 7.21
N LEU A 127 1.35 8.46 6.92
CA LEU A 127 0.50 9.65 6.90
C LEU A 127 -0.63 9.52 5.85
N ALA A 128 -0.26 9.19 4.60
CA ALA A 128 -1.21 9.23 3.50
C ALA A 128 -2.17 8.03 3.50
N PHE A 129 -1.65 6.82 3.74
CA PHE A 129 -2.42 5.58 3.58
C PHE A 129 -3.07 5.11 4.88
N GLU A 130 -2.37 5.22 6.02
CA GLU A 130 -2.90 4.71 7.29
C GLU A 130 -3.73 5.77 8.01
N GLU A 131 -3.27 7.03 8.07
CA GLU A 131 -3.95 8.11 8.78
C GLU A 131 -5.05 8.76 7.93
N LEU A 132 -4.71 9.22 6.70
CA LEU A 132 -5.64 9.96 5.84
C LEU A 132 -6.48 9.06 4.93
N ASN A 133 -6.16 7.77 4.85
CA ASN A 133 -6.83 6.80 3.96
C ASN A 133 -6.88 7.28 2.49
N PHE A 134 -5.80 7.88 2.01
CA PHE A 134 -5.68 8.29 0.62
C PHE A 134 -5.57 7.08 -0.30
N HIS A 135 -6.03 7.25 -1.53
CA HIS A 135 -5.97 6.23 -2.56
C HIS A 135 -4.62 6.18 -3.26
N LYS A 136 -3.98 7.36 -3.45
CA LYS A 136 -2.78 7.49 -4.28
C LYS A 136 -1.87 8.60 -3.75
N ILE A 137 -0.57 8.35 -3.78
CA ILE A 137 0.46 9.38 -3.64
C ILE A 137 1.36 9.35 -4.86
N PHE A 138 1.90 10.51 -5.26
CA PHE A 138 2.72 10.60 -6.46
C PHE A 138 3.79 11.68 -6.32
N THR A 139 4.83 11.61 -7.15
CA THR A 139 5.81 12.66 -7.34
C THR A 139 5.61 13.30 -8.71
N TYR A 140 5.74 14.62 -8.78
CA TYR A 140 5.82 15.41 -10.00
C TYR A 140 7.24 15.94 -10.09
N ALA A 141 8.14 15.14 -10.69
CA ALA A 141 9.57 15.43 -10.71
C ALA A 141 10.00 15.99 -12.06
N TYR A 142 10.66 17.17 -12.06
CA TYR A 142 11.40 17.63 -13.21
C TYR A 142 12.57 16.64 -13.49
N ASP A 143 12.80 16.29 -14.75
CA ASP A 143 13.85 15.33 -15.13
C ASP A 143 15.26 15.95 -15.01
N LEU A 144 15.57 16.40 -13.81
CA LEU A 144 16.84 17.02 -13.41
C LEU A 144 17.64 16.13 -12.45
N ARG A 145 16.97 15.19 -11.77
CA ARG A 145 17.59 14.31 -10.78
C ARG A 145 17.17 12.84 -11.02
N PRO A 146 17.61 12.21 -12.14
CA PRO A 146 17.17 10.87 -12.49
C PRO A 146 17.54 9.78 -11.47
N HIS A 147 18.52 10.03 -10.60
CA HIS A 147 18.87 9.15 -9.47
C HIS A 147 17.74 9.00 -8.42
N LEU A 148 16.72 9.84 -8.47
CA LEU A 148 15.49 9.71 -7.64
C LEU A 148 14.65 8.49 -8.08
N TYR A 149 14.61 8.18 -9.38
CA TYR A 149 13.68 7.18 -9.91
C TYR A 149 13.92 5.76 -9.37
N PRO A 150 15.17 5.23 -9.37
CA PRO A 150 15.44 3.93 -8.76
C PRO A 150 15.05 3.86 -7.27
N VAL A 151 15.13 4.97 -6.54
CA VAL A 151 14.73 5.01 -5.13
C VAL A 151 13.21 4.91 -5.01
N LEU A 152 12.47 5.66 -5.82
CA LEU A 152 11.00 5.57 -5.87
C LEU A 152 10.54 4.17 -6.25
N GLU A 153 11.13 3.57 -7.28
CA GLU A 153 10.82 2.21 -7.74
C GLU A 153 11.10 1.16 -6.65
N SER A 154 12.23 1.27 -5.95
CA SER A 154 12.56 0.39 -4.81
C SER A 154 11.56 0.50 -3.67
N CYS A 155 10.92 1.66 -3.51
CA CYS A 155 9.83 1.90 -2.57
C CYS A 155 8.46 1.48 -3.13
N GLY A 156 8.38 0.88 -4.32
CA GLY A 156 7.16 0.36 -4.93
C GLY A 156 6.32 1.39 -5.69
N PHE A 157 6.91 2.52 -6.06
CA PHE A 157 6.32 3.44 -7.03
C PHE A 157 6.56 2.93 -8.46
N ASN A 158 5.70 3.32 -9.38
CA ASN A 158 5.87 3.04 -10.80
C ASN A 158 5.81 4.36 -11.58
N GLU A 159 6.61 4.48 -12.65
CA GLU A 159 6.45 5.56 -13.61
C GLU A 159 5.08 5.38 -14.30
N GLU A 160 4.18 6.36 -14.13
CA GLU A 160 2.86 6.35 -14.76
C GLU A 160 2.79 7.23 -16.00
N ALA A 161 3.60 8.30 -16.03
CA ALA A 161 3.62 9.22 -17.15
C ALA A 161 4.95 9.98 -17.23
N ARG A 162 5.33 10.30 -18.48
CA ARG A 162 6.43 11.21 -18.80
C ARG A 162 5.92 12.28 -19.76
N LEU A 163 5.83 13.50 -19.26
CA LEU A 163 5.39 14.66 -20.03
C LEU A 163 6.60 15.29 -20.73
N LYS A 164 6.68 15.16 -22.04
CA LYS A 164 7.81 15.61 -22.84
C LYS A 164 7.88 17.14 -22.88
N GLU A 165 9.09 17.69 -22.70
CA GLU A 165 9.40 19.11 -22.84
C GLU A 165 8.42 20.03 -22.06
N HIS A 166 8.02 19.59 -20.86
CA HIS A 166 6.90 20.19 -20.12
C HIS A 166 7.29 21.41 -19.28
N CYS A 167 8.56 21.59 -18.97
CA CYS A 167 9.03 22.72 -18.17
C CYS A 167 10.34 23.30 -18.73
N LEU A 168 10.56 24.58 -18.46
CA LEU A 168 11.75 25.31 -18.89
C LEU A 168 12.68 25.54 -17.70
N PHE A 169 13.92 25.01 -17.80
CA PHE A 169 15.02 25.23 -16.86
C PHE A 169 16.27 25.64 -17.63
N ASP A 170 16.90 26.73 -17.19
CA ASP A 170 18.11 27.28 -17.82
C ASP A 170 18.03 27.33 -19.36
N SER A 171 16.92 27.86 -19.85
CA SER A 171 16.62 27.99 -21.29
C SER A 171 16.54 26.63 -22.05
N GLN A 172 16.39 25.51 -21.34
CA GLN A 172 16.19 24.18 -21.92
C GLN A 172 14.85 23.59 -21.47
N PHE A 173 14.10 23.04 -22.40
CA PHE A 173 12.92 22.27 -22.06
C PHE A 173 13.32 20.93 -21.46
N LYS A 174 12.68 20.55 -20.36
CA LYS A 174 12.88 19.30 -19.62
C LYS A 174 11.56 18.56 -19.50
N ASP A 175 11.66 17.24 -19.46
CA ASP A 175 10.52 16.40 -19.17
C ASP A 175 10.07 16.55 -17.72
N VAL A 176 8.82 16.16 -17.47
CA VAL A 176 8.31 15.92 -16.12
C VAL A 176 7.93 14.45 -16.01
N VAL A 177 8.35 13.82 -14.94
CA VAL A 177 8.13 12.39 -14.70
C VAL A 177 7.23 12.19 -13.50
N TYR A 178 6.14 11.44 -13.70
CA TYR A 178 5.22 11.03 -12.66
C TYR A 178 5.54 9.62 -12.20
N HIS A 179 5.91 9.49 -10.93
CA HIS A 179 5.92 8.18 -10.26
C HIS A 179 4.80 8.15 -9.24
N ALA A 180 4.04 7.08 -9.18
CA ALA A 180 2.93 6.97 -8.27
C ALA A 180 2.88 5.62 -7.57
N LYS A 181 2.28 5.64 -6.37
CA LYS A 181 2.00 4.45 -5.55
C LYS A 181 0.54 4.47 -5.11
N MET A 182 -0.13 3.34 -5.32
CA MET A 182 -1.52 3.15 -4.88
C MET A 182 -1.59 2.56 -3.49
N ASN A 183 -2.57 2.99 -2.70
CA ASN A 183 -2.90 2.33 -1.44
C ASN A 183 -3.41 0.91 -1.71
N ARG A 184 -2.63 -0.09 -1.32
CA ARG A 184 -2.98 -1.51 -1.41
C ARG A 184 -3.20 -2.12 -0.02
N THR A 185 -3.56 -1.30 0.95
CA THR A 185 -3.95 -1.76 2.29
C THR A 185 -5.27 -2.52 2.18
N ILE A 186 -5.33 -3.65 2.86
CA ILE A 186 -6.52 -4.48 2.95
C ILE A 186 -6.83 -4.83 4.40
N SER A 187 -8.10 -4.94 4.69
CA SER A 187 -8.63 -5.50 5.92
C SER A 187 -9.41 -6.77 5.64
N PHE A 188 -9.79 -7.49 6.68
CA PHE A 188 -10.69 -8.63 6.56
C PHE A 188 -11.68 -8.68 7.71
N ARG A 189 -12.78 -9.32 7.46
CA ARG A 189 -13.78 -9.71 8.46
C ARG A 189 -14.25 -11.14 8.22
N LYS A 190 -14.85 -11.75 9.23
CA LYS A 190 -15.53 -13.03 9.02
C LYS A 190 -16.71 -12.84 8.07
N ALA A 191 -16.94 -13.85 7.23
CA ALA A 191 -18.15 -13.93 6.44
C ALA A 191 -19.38 -14.07 7.35
N ASN A 192 -20.49 -13.48 6.94
CA ASN A 192 -21.78 -13.58 7.61
C ASN A 192 -22.89 -13.87 6.59
N ALA A 193 -24.13 -14.03 7.06
CA ALA A 193 -25.25 -14.43 6.22
C ALA A 193 -25.51 -13.49 5.03
N ASN A 194 -25.19 -12.19 5.16
CA ASN A 194 -25.39 -11.21 4.08
C ASN A 194 -24.38 -11.37 2.93
N ASP A 195 -23.30 -12.12 3.14
CA ASP A 195 -22.27 -12.32 2.12
C ASP A 195 -22.58 -13.45 1.14
N MET A 196 -23.69 -14.13 1.29
CA MET A 196 -24.07 -15.30 0.46
C MET A 196 -24.03 -14.97 -1.03
N MET A 197 -24.67 -13.88 -1.46
CA MET A 197 -24.66 -13.48 -2.86
C MET A 197 -23.30 -13.02 -3.35
N LEU A 198 -22.49 -12.39 -2.48
CA LEU A 198 -21.12 -12.01 -2.80
C LEU A 198 -20.26 -13.25 -3.10
N TYR A 199 -20.34 -14.26 -2.24
CA TYR A 199 -19.65 -15.54 -2.44
C TYR A 199 -20.15 -16.28 -3.67
N PHE A 200 -21.48 -16.26 -3.92
CA PHE A 200 -22.09 -16.85 -5.11
C PHE A 200 -21.52 -16.24 -6.40
N ASN A 201 -21.49 -14.92 -6.50
CA ASN A 201 -20.96 -14.21 -7.65
C ASN A 201 -19.47 -14.50 -7.88
N TRP A 202 -18.66 -14.47 -6.81
CA TRP A 202 -17.23 -14.80 -6.92
C TRP A 202 -16.99 -16.26 -7.32
N THR A 203 -17.79 -17.18 -6.77
CA THR A 203 -17.63 -18.62 -7.07
C THR A 203 -18.04 -18.94 -8.50
N ASN A 204 -19.06 -18.28 -9.05
CA ASN A 204 -19.54 -18.48 -10.41
C ASN A 204 -18.91 -17.56 -11.47
N ASP A 205 -17.94 -16.75 -11.09
CA ASP A 205 -17.13 -16.03 -12.07
C ASP A 205 -16.45 -17.03 -13.01
N ALA A 206 -16.50 -16.76 -14.32
CA ALA A 206 -16.04 -17.69 -15.37
C ALA A 206 -14.56 -18.12 -15.14
N PHE A 207 -13.67 -17.16 -14.81
CA PHE A 207 -12.27 -17.47 -14.55
C PHE A 207 -12.10 -18.31 -13.29
N VAL A 208 -12.91 -18.10 -12.25
CA VAL A 208 -12.88 -18.92 -11.02
C VAL A 208 -13.37 -20.33 -11.32
N ARG A 209 -14.44 -20.50 -12.12
CA ARG A 209 -14.94 -21.82 -12.55
C ARG A 209 -13.92 -22.59 -13.36
N GLU A 210 -13.29 -21.95 -14.35
CA GLU A 210 -12.23 -22.56 -15.15
C GLU A 210 -11.07 -23.09 -14.30
N ASN A 211 -10.69 -22.34 -13.28
CA ASN A 211 -9.60 -22.72 -12.35
C ASN A 211 -10.05 -23.60 -11.18
N SER A 212 -11.35 -23.91 -11.06
CA SER A 212 -11.88 -24.85 -10.09
C SER A 212 -11.80 -26.29 -10.61
N TYR A 213 -11.74 -27.28 -9.71
CA TYR A 213 -11.76 -28.69 -10.10
C TYR A 213 -13.11 -29.11 -10.67
N GLN A 214 -14.18 -28.49 -10.21
CA GLN A 214 -15.50 -28.60 -10.82
C GLN A 214 -15.77 -27.30 -11.59
N SER A 215 -15.75 -27.36 -12.92
CA SER A 215 -15.84 -26.17 -13.78
C SER A 215 -17.28 -25.69 -14.04
N GLU A 216 -18.26 -26.57 -13.88
CA GLU A 216 -19.65 -26.25 -14.13
C GLU A 216 -20.19 -25.16 -13.17
N PRO A 217 -21.06 -24.28 -13.64
CA PRO A 217 -21.72 -23.29 -12.81
C PRO A 217 -22.51 -23.93 -11.67
N ILE A 218 -22.45 -23.33 -10.49
CA ILE A 218 -23.19 -23.79 -9.32
C ILE A 218 -24.55 -23.09 -9.29
N SER A 219 -25.65 -23.84 -9.13
CA SER A 219 -26.97 -23.27 -8.96
C SER A 219 -27.05 -22.41 -7.68
N LEU A 220 -27.91 -21.37 -7.68
CA LEU A 220 -28.08 -20.52 -6.50
C LEU A 220 -28.53 -21.33 -5.28
N GLU A 221 -29.44 -22.28 -5.45
CA GLU A 221 -29.94 -23.13 -4.37
C GLU A 221 -28.83 -23.98 -3.74
N ASN A 222 -28.02 -24.65 -4.57
CA ASN A 222 -26.90 -25.47 -4.09
C ASN A 222 -25.85 -24.61 -3.36
N HIS A 223 -25.54 -23.43 -3.91
CA HIS A 223 -24.61 -22.51 -3.26
C HIS A 223 -25.15 -21.98 -1.94
N GLN A 224 -26.42 -21.61 -1.89
CA GLN A 224 -27.08 -21.10 -0.70
C GLN A 224 -27.06 -22.12 0.45
N ASN A 225 -27.43 -23.37 0.19
CA ASN A 225 -27.40 -24.44 1.15
C ASN A 225 -25.96 -24.67 1.67
N TRP A 226 -25.00 -24.81 0.74
CA TRP A 226 -23.58 -24.96 1.08
C TRP A 226 -23.06 -23.80 1.91
N PHE A 227 -23.39 -22.53 1.54
CA PHE A 227 -22.88 -21.35 2.21
C PHE A 227 -23.38 -21.26 3.66
N TYR A 228 -24.69 -21.46 3.88
CA TYR A 228 -25.27 -21.40 5.23
C TYR A 228 -24.82 -22.56 6.14
N ASP A 229 -24.48 -23.70 5.57
CA ASP A 229 -23.86 -24.78 6.33
C ASP A 229 -22.42 -24.41 6.71
N LYS A 230 -21.65 -23.85 5.76
CA LYS A 230 -20.24 -23.53 5.97
C LYS A 230 -20.00 -22.37 6.93
N ILE A 231 -20.83 -21.35 6.95
CA ILE A 231 -20.67 -20.24 7.93
C ILE A 231 -20.96 -20.66 9.37
N LYS A 232 -21.71 -21.77 9.57
CA LYS A 232 -21.98 -22.36 10.89
C LYS A 232 -20.96 -23.43 11.30
N ASP A 233 -20.22 -23.93 10.35
CA ASP A 233 -19.23 -25.00 10.56
C ASP A 233 -17.98 -24.44 11.26
N ALA A 234 -17.77 -24.81 12.52
CA ALA A 234 -16.62 -24.36 13.31
C ALA A 234 -15.26 -24.77 12.71
N SER A 235 -15.24 -25.82 11.85
CA SER A 235 -14.05 -26.28 11.13
C SER A 235 -13.79 -25.47 9.84
N CYS A 236 -14.70 -24.59 9.44
CA CYS A 236 -14.62 -23.76 8.23
C CYS A 236 -14.37 -22.29 8.60
N PHE A 237 -13.22 -21.77 8.21
CA PHE A 237 -12.83 -20.38 8.45
C PHE A 237 -13.01 -19.58 7.17
N MET A 238 -14.03 -18.71 7.12
CA MET A 238 -14.41 -17.93 5.94
C MET A 238 -14.22 -16.45 6.20
N LEU A 239 -13.42 -15.80 5.33
CA LEU A 239 -13.12 -14.38 5.40
C LEU A 239 -13.50 -13.64 4.12
N VAL A 240 -14.08 -12.47 4.28
CA VAL A 240 -14.21 -11.45 3.23
C VAL A 240 -13.09 -10.44 3.43
N PHE A 241 -12.37 -10.15 2.36
CA PHE A 241 -11.34 -9.12 2.32
C PHE A 241 -11.88 -7.86 1.67
N GLU A 242 -11.49 -6.73 2.22
CA GLU A 242 -11.91 -5.39 1.77
C GLU A 242 -10.69 -4.52 1.53
N ASN A 243 -10.75 -3.64 0.54
CA ASN A 243 -9.72 -2.64 0.30
C ASN A 243 -9.83 -1.49 1.32
N HIS A 244 -8.92 -0.52 1.22
CA HIS A 244 -8.84 0.63 2.12
C HIS A 244 -10.12 1.52 2.16
N ILE A 245 -11.04 1.39 1.20
CA ILE A 245 -12.34 2.10 1.19
C ILE A 245 -13.52 1.20 1.55
N GLY A 246 -13.27 -0.03 2.05
CA GLY A 246 -14.31 -0.96 2.47
C GLY A 246 -14.99 -1.72 1.33
N THR A 247 -14.46 -1.66 0.09
CA THR A 247 -15.01 -2.45 -1.02
C THR A 247 -14.54 -3.89 -0.92
N PRO A 248 -15.42 -4.90 -0.96
CA PRO A 248 -15.04 -6.30 -1.01
C PRO A 248 -14.22 -6.63 -2.26
N ILE A 249 -13.07 -7.25 -2.06
CA ILE A 249 -12.08 -7.54 -3.12
C ILE A 249 -11.84 -9.03 -3.35
N GLY A 250 -12.34 -9.86 -2.46
CA GLY A 250 -12.18 -11.31 -2.56
C GLY A 250 -12.43 -12.02 -1.24
N GLN A 251 -12.27 -13.34 -1.27
CA GLN A 251 -12.48 -14.20 -0.12
C GLN A 251 -11.33 -15.20 0.05
N VAL A 252 -11.12 -15.63 1.30
CA VAL A 252 -10.31 -16.80 1.61
C VAL A 252 -11.12 -17.73 2.51
N ARG A 253 -11.10 -19.02 2.18
CA ARG A 253 -11.67 -20.08 2.98
C ARG A 253 -10.58 -21.05 3.41
N ILE A 254 -10.51 -21.36 4.70
CA ILE A 254 -9.66 -22.43 5.23
C ILE A 254 -10.56 -23.45 5.91
N GLN A 255 -10.56 -24.68 5.40
CA GLN A 255 -11.34 -25.80 5.92
C GLN A 255 -10.44 -26.80 6.60
N LYS A 256 -10.63 -27.02 7.90
CA LYS A 256 -9.97 -28.13 8.61
C LYS A 256 -10.43 -29.48 8.03
N ARG A 257 -9.49 -30.38 7.84
CA ARG A 257 -9.76 -31.78 7.48
C ARG A 257 -9.72 -32.66 8.69
N ASP A 258 -8.79 -32.37 9.59
CA ASP A 258 -8.58 -33.02 10.89
C ASP A 258 -7.90 -32.04 11.86
N GLU A 259 -7.34 -32.51 12.97
CA GLU A 259 -6.69 -31.66 13.97
C GLU A 259 -5.43 -30.97 13.44
N ASN A 260 -4.70 -31.60 12.52
CA ASN A 260 -3.38 -31.19 12.07
C ASN A 260 -3.34 -30.68 10.63
N THR A 261 -4.43 -30.83 9.87
CA THR A 261 -4.47 -30.48 8.45
C THR A 261 -5.67 -29.62 8.09
N ALA A 262 -5.45 -28.68 7.18
CA ALA A 262 -6.48 -27.83 6.61
C ALA A 262 -6.21 -27.59 5.12
N VAL A 263 -7.24 -27.21 4.37
CA VAL A 263 -7.13 -26.83 2.95
C VAL A 263 -7.62 -25.41 2.78
N ILE A 264 -6.84 -24.62 2.04
CA ILE A 264 -7.14 -23.22 1.74
C ILE A 264 -7.61 -23.05 0.29
N GLY A 265 -8.61 -22.19 0.10
CA GLY A 265 -9.05 -21.67 -1.19
C GLY A 265 -9.15 -20.16 -1.17
N VAL A 266 -8.86 -19.53 -2.30
CA VAL A 266 -8.89 -18.08 -2.48
C VAL A 266 -9.59 -17.72 -3.78
N SER A 267 -10.38 -16.64 -3.77
CA SER A 267 -10.93 -16.03 -4.97
C SER A 267 -10.85 -14.51 -4.86
N ASN A 268 -10.44 -13.86 -5.95
CA ASN A 268 -10.45 -12.40 -6.08
C ASN A 268 -11.61 -11.95 -6.95
N ASP A 269 -12.25 -10.87 -6.55
CA ASP A 269 -13.19 -10.14 -7.39
C ASP A 269 -12.54 -9.77 -8.74
N VAL A 270 -13.31 -9.85 -9.84
CA VAL A 270 -12.82 -9.62 -11.21
C VAL A 270 -12.14 -8.25 -11.37
N ASN A 271 -12.69 -7.20 -10.76
CA ASN A 271 -12.19 -5.83 -10.86
C ASN A 271 -10.89 -5.61 -10.02
N HIS A 272 -10.53 -6.61 -9.20
CA HIS A 272 -9.39 -6.51 -8.27
C HIS A 272 -8.27 -7.51 -8.57
N ARG A 273 -8.35 -8.26 -9.67
CA ARG A 273 -7.28 -9.16 -10.16
C ARG A 273 -6.08 -8.37 -10.69
N GLY A 274 -4.91 -9.00 -10.71
CA GLY A 274 -3.67 -8.38 -11.20
C GLY A 274 -3.07 -7.31 -10.32
N LYS A 275 -3.71 -6.95 -9.19
CA LYS A 275 -3.29 -5.88 -8.28
C LYS A 275 -2.48 -6.36 -7.07
N GLY A 276 -2.08 -7.64 -7.03
CA GLY A 276 -1.24 -8.21 -5.96
C GLY A 276 -1.99 -8.57 -4.66
N TYR A 277 -3.31 -8.45 -4.60
CA TYR A 277 -4.09 -8.70 -3.39
C TYR A 277 -4.07 -10.16 -2.93
N ALA A 278 -4.09 -11.13 -3.87
CA ALA A 278 -4.20 -12.55 -3.52
C ALA A 278 -3.13 -13.02 -2.52
N SER A 279 -1.87 -12.69 -2.75
CA SER A 279 -0.76 -13.07 -1.85
C SER A 279 -0.97 -12.52 -0.44
N LYS A 280 -1.37 -11.26 -0.32
CA LYS A 280 -1.61 -10.60 0.97
C LYS A 280 -2.84 -11.18 1.68
N MET A 281 -3.91 -11.47 0.94
CA MET A 281 -5.10 -12.13 1.47
C MET A 281 -4.74 -13.52 2.05
N ILE A 282 -3.98 -14.32 1.30
CA ILE A 282 -3.51 -15.65 1.74
C ILE A 282 -2.66 -15.53 3.01
N GLN A 283 -1.69 -14.59 3.04
CA GLN A 283 -0.82 -14.36 4.21
C GLN A 283 -1.63 -14.01 5.46
N LEU A 284 -2.53 -13.03 5.36
CA LEU A 284 -3.34 -12.57 6.49
C LEU A 284 -4.30 -13.65 6.98
N ALA A 285 -4.99 -14.36 6.06
CA ALA A 285 -5.90 -15.44 6.43
C ALA A 285 -5.16 -16.59 7.10
N THR A 286 -4.00 -16.98 6.57
CA THR A 286 -3.13 -18.02 7.14
C THR A 286 -2.67 -17.63 8.54
N ALA A 287 -2.16 -16.42 8.72
CA ALA A 287 -1.71 -15.92 10.01
C ALA A 287 -2.84 -15.89 11.04
N GLU A 288 -4.02 -15.41 10.66
CA GLU A 288 -5.18 -15.35 11.56
C GLU A 288 -5.70 -16.76 11.94
N PHE A 289 -5.73 -17.70 10.98
CA PHE A 289 -6.13 -19.07 11.23
C PHE A 289 -5.15 -19.76 12.19
N LEU A 290 -3.84 -19.61 11.96
CA LEU A 290 -2.80 -20.26 12.76
C LEU A 290 -2.70 -19.73 14.20
N LYS A 291 -3.17 -18.52 14.49
CA LYS A 291 -3.28 -18.01 15.88
C LYS A 291 -4.13 -18.96 16.76
N LYS A 292 -5.16 -19.55 16.19
CA LYS A 292 -6.08 -20.47 16.89
C LYS A 292 -5.76 -21.94 16.67
N ASN A 293 -4.99 -22.25 15.63
CA ASN A 293 -4.65 -23.59 15.20
C ASN A 293 -3.14 -23.71 14.94
N PRO A 294 -2.28 -23.47 15.95
CA PRO A 294 -0.84 -23.29 15.73
C PRO A 294 -0.10 -24.52 15.21
N GLN A 295 -0.65 -25.71 15.35
CA GLN A 295 -0.03 -26.98 14.91
C GLN A 295 -0.58 -27.48 13.56
N THR A 296 -1.50 -26.74 12.93
CA THR A 296 -2.15 -27.16 11.69
C THR A 296 -1.28 -26.81 10.48
N SER A 297 -1.03 -27.78 9.61
CA SER A 297 -0.47 -27.54 8.26
C SER A 297 -1.58 -27.18 7.30
N ILE A 298 -1.35 -26.18 6.43
CA ILE A 298 -2.35 -25.71 5.47
C ILE A 298 -1.90 -26.07 4.06
N SER A 299 -2.71 -26.86 3.36
CA SER A 299 -2.50 -27.29 1.98
C SER A 299 -3.26 -26.45 0.99
N ALA A 300 -2.64 -26.15 -0.16
CA ALA A 300 -3.26 -25.57 -1.33
C ALA A 300 -3.03 -26.46 -2.54
N TYR A 301 -4.10 -26.84 -3.24
CA TYR A 301 -4.04 -27.58 -4.50
C TYR A 301 -4.30 -26.62 -5.64
N ILE A 302 -3.40 -26.59 -6.63
CA ILE A 302 -3.39 -25.56 -7.69
C ILE A 302 -3.15 -26.28 -9.02
N LYS A 303 -4.08 -26.17 -9.98
CA LYS A 303 -3.87 -26.69 -11.33
C LYS A 303 -2.56 -26.13 -11.92
N VAL A 304 -1.77 -26.96 -12.58
CA VAL A 304 -0.43 -26.57 -13.09
C VAL A 304 -0.48 -25.41 -14.09
N GLU A 305 -1.61 -25.22 -14.77
CA GLU A 305 -1.84 -24.09 -15.68
C GLU A 305 -2.14 -22.79 -14.96
N ASN A 306 -2.60 -22.83 -13.70
CA ASN A 306 -2.96 -21.62 -12.93
C ASN A 306 -1.73 -20.91 -12.34
N LYS A 307 -0.91 -20.31 -13.22
CA LYS A 307 0.34 -19.62 -12.85
C LYS A 307 0.11 -18.42 -11.92
N ALA A 308 -1.04 -17.78 -12.03
CA ALA A 308 -1.39 -16.65 -11.15
C ALA A 308 -1.55 -17.10 -9.70
N SER A 309 -2.27 -18.21 -9.46
CA SER A 309 -2.43 -18.79 -8.12
C SER A 309 -1.11 -19.33 -7.59
N GLU A 310 -0.34 -20.05 -8.43
CA GLU A 310 1.00 -20.52 -8.06
C GLU A 310 1.88 -19.40 -7.52
N LYS A 311 1.99 -18.28 -8.27
CA LYS A 311 2.75 -17.10 -7.86
C LYS A 311 2.21 -16.49 -6.55
N ALA A 312 0.88 -16.45 -6.39
CA ALA A 312 0.27 -15.88 -5.19
C ALA A 312 0.60 -16.69 -3.93
N PHE A 313 0.55 -18.02 -4.00
CA PHE A 313 0.89 -18.90 -2.87
C PHE A 313 2.38 -18.89 -2.56
N LYS A 314 3.27 -18.90 -3.58
CA LYS A 314 4.72 -18.72 -3.39
C LYS A 314 5.02 -17.41 -2.64
N ASN A 315 4.45 -16.30 -3.11
CA ASN A 315 4.64 -14.99 -2.48
C ASN A 315 4.03 -14.92 -1.06
N ALA A 316 3.04 -15.75 -0.76
CA ALA A 316 2.47 -15.89 0.58
C ALA A 316 3.32 -16.78 1.51
N GLY A 317 4.42 -17.33 1.01
CA GLY A 317 5.34 -18.17 1.78
C GLY A 317 4.87 -19.61 1.95
N TYR A 318 4.08 -20.12 0.99
CA TYR A 318 3.82 -21.56 0.85
C TYR A 318 4.92 -22.20 0.02
N GLU A 319 5.30 -23.42 0.37
CA GLU A 319 6.34 -24.18 -0.30
C GLU A 319 5.72 -25.29 -1.15
N LEU A 320 6.32 -25.56 -2.32
CA LEU A 320 5.93 -26.71 -3.14
C LEU A 320 6.33 -27.99 -2.43
N ASP A 321 5.37 -28.86 -2.16
CA ASP A 321 5.59 -30.17 -1.56
C ASP A 321 5.76 -31.23 -2.66
N VAL A 322 4.76 -31.36 -3.54
CA VAL A 322 4.76 -32.34 -4.61
C VAL A 322 3.86 -31.91 -5.78
N VAL A 323 4.07 -32.49 -6.95
CA VAL A 323 3.15 -32.45 -8.08
C VAL A 323 2.40 -33.77 -8.13
N LEU A 324 1.07 -33.72 -8.12
CA LEU A 324 0.23 -34.93 -8.04
C LEU A 324 -1.06 -34.75 -8.85
N GLU A 325 -1.77 -35.82 -9.08
CA GLU A 325 -3.13 -35.75 -9.58
C GLU A 325 -4.09 -35.52 -8.41
N TYR A 326 -4.86 -34.42 -8.48
CA TYR A 326 -5.87 -34.07 -7.48
C TYR A 326 -7.21 -33.85 -8.19
N GLU A 327 -8.25 -34.58 -7.76
CA GLU A 327 -9.57 -34.59 -8.41
C GLU A 327 -9.50 -34.80 -9.95
N GLY A 328 -8.60 -35.69 -10.40
CA GLY A 328 -8.41 -36.03 -11.81
C GLY A 328 -7.62 -35.00 -12.63
N VAL A 329 -6.99 -33.99 -11.99
CA VAL A 329 -6.24 -32.93 -12.67
C VAL A 329 -4.83 -32.80 -12.09
N LEU A 330 -3.82 -32.74 -12.99
CA LEU A 330 -2.44 -32.52 -12.58
C LEU A 330 -2.29 -31.18 -11.85
N SER A 331 -1.80 -31.24 -10.62
CA SER A 331 -1.82 -30.11 -9.70
C SER A 331 -0.53 -30.01 -8.88
N TYR A 332 -0.16 -28.77 -8.58
CA TYR A 332 0.82 -28.49 -7.53
C TYR A 332 0.15 -28.62 -6.16
N HIS A 333 0.78 -29.33 -5.24
CA HIS A 333 0.48 -29.29 -3.82
C HIS A 333 1.45 -28.33 -3.12
N TYR A 334 0.94 -27.18 -2.71
CA TYR A 334 1.66 -26.22 -1.88
C TYR A 334 1.25 -26.37 -0.43
N ILE A 335 2.22 -26.24 0.48
CA ILE A 335 1.98 -26.40 1.91
C ILE A 335 2.58 -25.24 2.71
N LYS A 336 1.86 -24.81 3.72
CA LYS A 336 2.38 -23.98 4.80
C LYS A 336 2.49 -24.86 6.03
N LYS A 337 3.72 -25.27 6.33
CA LYS A 337 4.00 -26.10 7.51
C LYS A 337 3.98 -25.24 8.77
N TYR A 338 3.60 -25.84 9.86
CA TYR A 338 3.85 -25.30 11.18
C TYR A 338 5.36 -25.06 11.36
N ALA A 339 5.73 -23.84 11.73
CA ALA A 339 7.11 -23.55 12.10
C ALA A 339 7.30 -24.02 13.56
N ASN A 340 7.97 -25.15 13.76
CA ASN A 340 8.53 -25.45 15.08
C ASN A 340 9.44 -24.28 15.47
N ARG A 341 9.07 -23.52 16.50
CA ARG A 341 9.95 -22.55 17.14
C ARG A 341 11.04 -23.23 17.92
#